data_743ac3a05767ffbe8cbb70a28f818ebf
#
_entry.id   743ac3a05767ffbe8cbb70a28f818ebf
#
_cell.length_a   1.000
_cell.length_b   1.000
_cell.length_c   1.000
_cell.angle_alpha   90.00
_cell.angle_beta   90.00
_cell.angle_gamma   90.00
#
_symmetry.space_group_name_H-M   'P 1'
#
loop_
_entity.id
_entity.type
_entity.pdbx_description
1 polymer ?
#
loop_
_entity_poly.entity_id
_entity_poly.type
_entity_poly.pdbx_seq_one_letter_code
_entity_poly.pdbx_strand_id
1 'polypeptide(L)'
;MKTKFRSVASLLLLAVLGMVLVAGCGGGSSSSGASGSGSGDFVAGAEAACSKANKQIVALGTPQQEQVTAYIEETEAVVETLAKEVVALEPSGAAETAYAEGLAAAVPVLTKMSNAARNENFDAVRELSAGLVEIKLGELAEAAKLKSCAEVPVSES
;
A
#
# COMPACT_ATOMS: atom_id res chain seq x y z
N MET A 1 18.60 -43.08 9.52
CA MET A 1 19.61 -42.03 9.74
C MET A 1 18.91 -40.84 10.47
N LYS A 2 19.25 -40.62 11.72
CA LYS A 2 18.62 -39.60 12.56
C LYS A 2 19.44 -38.32 12.49
N THR A 3 18.93 -37.29 11.82
CA THR A 3 19.57 -35.98 11.81
C THR A 3 18.93 -35.10 12.88
N LYS A 4 19.70 -34.83 13.93
CA LYS A 4 19.36 -33.94 15.03
C LYS A 4 19.41 -32.50 14.53
N PHE A 5 18.27 -31.82 14.45
CA PHE A 5 18.24 -30.36 14.35
C PHE A 5 18.48 -29.77 15.73
N ARG A 6 19.61 -29.10 15.86
CA ARG A 6 20.00 -28.38 17.06
C ARG A 6 19.26 -27.03 17.07
N SER A 7 18.50 -26.85 18.15
CA SER A 7 18.04 -25.53 18.59
C SER A 7 19.18 -24.54 18.67
N VAL A 8 19.05 -23.42 18.02
CA VAL A 8 19.80 -22.20 18.34
C VAL A 8 18.77 -21.18 18.79
N ALA A 9 18.48 -21.26 20.09
CA ALA A 9 17.90 -20.16 20.82
C ALA A 9 19.01 -19.14 21.06
N SER A 10 18.94 -17.97 20.47
CA SER A 10 19.74 -16.82 20.88
C SER A 10 18.83 -15.66 21.18
N LEU A 11 18.71 -15.47 22.49
CA LEU A 11 18.32 -14.22 23.14
C LEU A 11 19.04 -13.03 22.48
N LEU A 12 18.30 -12.00 22.14
CA LEU A 12 18.78 -10.63 22.25
C LEU A 12 17.61 -9.74 22.69
N LEU A 13 17.52 -9.65 24.00
CA LEU A 13 16.81 -8.65 24.76
C LEU A 13 17.68 -7.39 24.74
N LEU A 14 17.21 -6.31 24.13
CA LEU A 14 17.72 -4.99 24.47
C LEU A 14 16.59 -3.98 24.36
N ALA A 15 16.14 -3.62 25.54
CA ALA A 15 15.26 -2.51 25.83
C ALA A 15 15.91 -1.20 25.40
N VAL A 16 15.16 -0.38 24.67
CA VAL A 16 15.37 1.05 24.72
C VAL A 16 14.01 1.71 24.98
N LEU A 17 13.83 2.02 26.25
CA LEU A 17 12.85 2.95 26.75
C LEU A 17 13.23 4.35 26.22
N GLY A 18 12.40 4.92 25.41
CA GLY A 18 12.48 6.31 25.01
C GLY A 18 11.10 6.95 25.03
N MET A 19 10.66 7.32 26.24
CA MET A 19 9.52 8.24 26.43
C MET A 19 9.85 9.58 25.77
N VAL A 20 9.06 9.97 24.80
CA VAL A 20 8.86 11.38 24.50
C VAL A 20 7.35 11.64 24.47
N LEU A 21 6.86 12.09 25.62
CA LEU A 21 5.57 12.75 25.75
C LEU A 21 5.69 14.13 25.09
N VAL A 22 5.07 14.30 23.93
CA VAL A 22 4.70 15.62 23.45
C VAL A 22 3.18 15.69 23.41
N ALA A 23 2.62 16.20 24.49
CA ALA A 23 1.26 16.69 24.55
C ALA A 23 1.18 17.90 23.64
N GLY A 24 0.57 17.77 22.48
CA GLY A 24 0.20 18.85 21.56
C GLY A 24 -1.30 18.81 21.35
N CYS A 25 -2.04 19.32 22.33
CA CYS A 25 -3.45 19.64 22.18
C CYS A 25 -3.55 20.87 21.26
N GLY A 26 -4.12 20.73 20.08
CA GLY A 26 -4.41 21.78 19.13
C GLY A 26 -5.69 21.44 18.37
N GLY A 27 -6.83 21.75 18.97
CA GLY A 27 -8.11 21.81 18.30
C GLY A 27 -8.07 22.93 17.27
N GLY A 28 -8.52 22.65 16.05
CA GLY A 28 -8.61 23.59 14.95
C GLY A 28 -9.70 23.15 13.99
N SER A 29 -10.84 23.68 14.25
CA SER A 29 -12.02 23.98 13.42
C SER A 29 -11.93 23.66 11.94
N SER A 30 -12.94 22.89 11.50
CA SER A 30 -13.48 22.86 10.15
C SER A 30 -13.55 24.28 9.55
N SER A 31 -12.76 24.53 8.54
CA SER A 31 -13.01 25.60 7.59
C SER A 31 -13.11 24.99 6.20
N SER A 32 -14.35 24.80 5.76
CA SER A 32 -14.71 24.64 4.37
C SER A 32 -14.25 25.89 3.64
N GLY A 33 -13.09 25.81 3.01
CA GLY A 33 -12.53 26.82 2.14
C GLY A 33 -12.19 26.16 0.82
N ALA A 34 -13.12 26.20 -0.11
CA ALA A 34 -12.83 25.96 -1.52
C ALA A 34 -11.85 27.05 -1.98
N SER A 35 -10.59 26.68 -2.21
CA SER A 35 -9.64 27.53 -2.91
C SER A 35 -8.48 26.67 -3.38
N GLY A 36 -8.44 26.42 -4.70
CA GLY A 36 -7.27 26.09 -5.48
C GLY A 36 -6.40 24.96 -4.91
N SER A 37 -6.72 23.71 -5.23
CA SER A 37 -5.87 22.54 -4.94
C SER A 37 -4.50 22.77 -5.56
N GLY A 38 -3.57 23.29 -4.79
CA GLY A 38 -2.18 23.40 -5.20
C GLY A 38 -1.52 22.02 -5.11
N SER A 39 -0.45 21.77 -5.88
CA SER A 39 0.32 20.51 -5.87
C SER A 39 0.72 20.07 -4.45
N GLY A 40 0.88 21.02 -3.51
CA GLY A 40 1.17 20.73 -2.10
C GLY A 40 0.05 20.02 -1.37
N ASP A 41 -1.20 20.33 -1.66
CA ASP A 41 -2.37 19.70 -1.03
C ASP A 41 -2.57 18.28 -1.54
N PHE A 42 -2.32 18.06 -2.85
CA PHE A 42 -2.32 16.72 -3.44
C PHE A 42 -1.28 15.82 -2.77
N VAL A 43 -0.02 16.29 -2.72
CA VAL A 43 1.08 15.50 -2.13
C VAL A 43 0.77 15.13 -0.67
N ALA A 44 0.32 16.08 0.14
CA ALA A 44 0.00 15.83 1.54
C ALA A 44 -1.16 14.83 1.70
N GLY A 45 -2.20 14.97 0.90
CA GLY A 45 -3.36 14.06 0.91
C GLY A 45 -3.00 12.65 0.43
N ALA A 46 -2.24 12.53 -0.66
CA ALA A 46 -1.80 11.25 -1.21
C ALA A 46 -0.84 10.52 -0.27
N GLU A 47 0.11 11.23 0.36
CA GLU A 47 1.00 10.69 1.40
C GLU A 47 0.21 10.10 2.58
N ALA A 48 -0.81 10.82 3.05
CA ALA A 48 -1.67 10.34 4.13
C ALA A 48 -2.47 9.09 3.72
N ALA A 49 -3.03 9.08 2.50
CA ALA A 49 -3.76 7.94 1.96
C ALA A 49 -2.85 6.71 1.80
N CYS A 50 -1.65 6.88 1.25
CA CYS A 50 -0.69 5.78 1.11
C CYS A 50 -0.21 5.26 2.47
N SER A 51 0.09 6.14 3.42
CA SER A 51 0.47 5.72 4.77
C SER A 51 -0.63 4.88 5.45
N LYS A 52 -1.90 5.23 5.24
CA LYS A 52 -3.04 4.47 5.73
C LYS A 52 -3.13 3.11 5.02
N ALA A 53 -3.03 3.08 3.69
CA ALA A 53 -3.07 1.85 2.90
C ALA A 53 -1.92 0.91 3.28
N ASN A 54 -0.70 1.40 3.43
CA ASN A 54 0.47 0.62 3.85
C ASN A 54 0.25 -0.03 5.21
N LYS A 55 -0.29 0.70 6.20
CA LYS A 55 -0.61 0.14 7.51
C LYS A 55 -1.65 -0.99 7.41
N GLN A 56 -2.64 -0.85 6.55
CA GLN A 56 -3.65 -1.89 6.33
C GLN A 56 -3.01 -3.13 5.69
N ILE A 57 -2.22 -2.97 4.62
CA ILE A 57 -1.54 -4.09 3.95
C ILE A 57 -0.56 -4.80 4.90
N VAL A 58 0.25 -4.05 5.66
CA VAL A 58 1.16 -4.63 6.65
C VAL A 58 0.40 -5.40 7.75
N ALA A 59 -0.78 -4.92 8.15
CA ALA A 59 -1.62 -5.60 9.13
C ALA A 59 -2.19 -6.94 8.65
N LEU A 60 -2.28 -7.17 7.33
CA LEU A 60 -2.67 -8.47 6.76
C LEU A 60 -1.60 -9.54 7.03
N GLY A 61 -0.34 -9.12 7.20
CA GLY A 61 0.79 -10.03 7.41
C GLY A 61 1.15 -10.84 6.17
N THR A 62 1.99 -11.86 6.35
CA THR A 62 2.35 -12.79 5.27
C THR A 62 1.32 -13.92 5.20
N PRO A 63 0.61 -14.09 4.08
CA PRO A 63 -0.44 -15.10 4.00
C PRO A 63 0.14 -16.51 4.02
N GLN A 64 -0.53 -17.42 4.73
CA GLN A 64 -0.33 -18.85 4.53
C GLN A 64 -1.03 -19.27 3.23
N GLN A 65 -0.69 -20.44 2.71
CA GLN A 65 -1.23 -20.91 1.41
C GLN A 65 -2.77 -20.89 1.36
N GLU A 66 -3.43 -21.30 2.42
CA GLU A 66 -4.89 -21.29 2.55
C GLU A 66 -5.50 -19.88 2.69
N GLN A 67 -4.69 -18.88 2.99
CA GLN A 67 -5.11 -17.49 3.20
C GLN A 67 -4.87 -16.60 1.96
N VAL A 68 -4.22 -17.12 0.92
CA VAL A 68 -3.81 -16.34 -0.25
C VAL A 68 -5.00 -15.66 -0.92
N THR A 69 -6.13 -16.35 -1.07
CA THR A 69 -7.34 -15.77 -1.67
C THR A 69 -7.85 -14.58 -0.87
N ALA A 70 -8.02 -14.74 0.44
CA ALA A 70 -8.48 -13.66 1.34
C ALA A 70 -7.50 -12.48 1.34
N TYR A 71 -6.19 -12.76 1.37
CA TYR A 71 -5.15 -11.73 1.30
C TYR A 71 -5.23 -10.90 0.02
N ILE A 72 -5.45 -11.54 -1.14
CA ILE A 72 -5.60 -10.83 -2.42
C ILE A 72 -6.87 -9.97 -2.42
N GLU A 73 -7.99 -10.49 -1.91
CA GLU A 73 -9.26 -9.75 -1.81
C GLU A 73 -9.14 -8.52 -0.91
N GLU A 74 -8.51 -8.67 0.25
CA GLU A 74 -8.31 -7.56 1.19
C GLU A 74 -7.34 -6.53 0.62
N THR A 75 -6.27 -6.96 -0.07
CA THR A 75 -5.35 -6.07 -0.78
C THR A 75 -6.06 -5.29 -1.90
N GLU A 76 -6.92 -5.96 -2.70
CA GLU A 76 -7.75 -5.31 -3.72
C GLU A 76 -8.60 -4.19 -3.12
N ALA A 77 -9.30 -4.46 -2.02
CA ALA A 77 -10.17 -3.48 -1.36
C ALA A 77 -9.37 -2.26 -0.83
N VAL A 78 -8.17 -2.48 -0.30
CA VAL A 78 -7.29 -1.40 0.15
C VAL A 78 -6.82 -0.55 -1.03
N VAL A 79 -6.36 -1.16 -2.12
CA VAL A 79 -5.87 -0.44 -3.30
C VAL A 79 -7.01 0.29 -4.03
N GLU A 80 -8.20 -0.30 -4.12
CA GLU A 80 -9.38 0.36 -4.66
C GLU A 80 -9.75 1.63 -3.86
N THR A 81 -9.68 1.54 -2.53
CA THR A 81 -9.92 2.67 -1.65
C THR A 81 -8.86 3.75 -1.84
N LEU A 82 -7.59 3.38 -1.90
CA LEU A 82 -6.48 4.28 -2.17
C LEU A 82 -6.64 4.99 -3.52
N ALA A 83 -6.99 4.27 -4.58
CA ALA A 83 -7.20 4.84 -5.90
C ALA A 83 -8.32 5.89 -5.89
N LYS A 84 -9.43 5.62 -5.21
CA LYS A 84 -10.54 6.57 -5.04
C LYS A 84 -10.12 7.81 -4.25
N GLU A 85 -9.40 7.63 -3.14
CA GLU A 85 -8.93 8.73 -2.31
C GLU A 85 -7.96 9.63 -3.10
N VAL A 86 -7.01 9.05 -3.86
CA VAL A 86 -6.04 9.81 -4.67
C VAL A 86 -6.73 10.56 -5.83
N VAL A 87 -7.67 9.93 -6.54
CA VAL A 87 -8.43 10.60 -7.61
C VAL A 87 -9.25 11.77 -7.07
N ALA A 88 -9.83 11.63 -5.87
CA ALA A 88 -10.62 12.68 -5.22
C ALA A 88 -9.78 13.91 -4.80
N LEU A 89 -8.46 13.81 -4.79
CA LEU A 89 -7.54 14.93 -4.54
C LEU A 89 -7.32 15.82 -5.79
N GLU A 90 -7.95 15.48 -6.91
CA GLU A 90 -7.88 16.26 -8.16
C GLU A 90 -6.44 16.51 -8.63
N PRO A 91 -5.68 15.45 -9.01
CA PRO A 91 -4.30 15.59 -9.46
C PRO A 91 -4.19 16.56 -10.63
N SER A 92 -3.33 17.56 -10.52
CA SER A 92 -3.18 18.63 -11.52
C SER A 92 -1.83 18.62 -12.23
N GLY A 93 -0.80 18.04 -11.61
CA GLY A 93 0.52 17.88 -12.19
C GLY A 93 0.62 16.60 -13.02
N ALA A 94 1.45 16.60 -14.07
CA ALA A 94 1.63 15.44 -14.95
C ALA A 94 2.07 14.18 -14.17
N ALA A 95 2.97 14.30 -13.20
CA ALA A 95 3.40 13.18 -12.38
C ALA A 95 2.30 12.69 -11.42
N GLU A 96 1.53 13.62 -10.84
CA GLU A 96 0.39 13.32 -9.96
C GLU A 96 -0.70 12.57 -10.74
N THR A 97 -1.02 13.05 -11.95
CA THR A 97 -1.98 12.42 -12.86
C THR A 97 -1.51 11.02 -13.26
N ALA A 98 -0.24 10.87 -13.65
CA ALA A 98 0.32 9.57 -14.02
C ALA A 98 0.26 8.56 -12.85
N TYR A 99 0.49 9.01 -11.62
CA TYR A 99 0.36 8.15 -10.44
C TYR A 99 -1.11 7.72 -10.21
N ALA A 100 -2.06 8.66 -10.29
CA ALA A 100 -3.49 8.36 -10.15
C ALA A 100 -3.97 7.39 -11.24
N GLU A 101 -3.55 7.58 -12.48
CA GLU A 101 -3.83 6.67 -13.60
C GLU A 101 -3.21 5.28 -13.39
N GLY A 102 -1.98 5.22 -12.88
CA GLY A 102 -1.32 3.97 -12.52
C GLY A 102 -2.10 3.18 -11.46
N LEU A 103 -2.57 3.84 -10.40
CA LEU A 103 -3.44 3.23 -9.40
C LEU A 103 -4.75 2.73 -10.02
N ALA A 104 -5.39 3.55 -10.85
CA ALA A 104 -6.62 3.16 -11.54
C ALA A 104 -6.40 1.95 -12.47
N ALA A 105 -5.23 1.82 -13.09
CA ALA A 105 -4.87 0.68 -13.92
C ALA A 105 -4.58 -0.60 -13.08
N ALA A 106 -4.10 -0.45 -11.86
CA ALA A 106 -3.82 -1.58 -10.96
C ALA A 106 -5.11 -2.25 -10.45
N VAL A 107 -6.17 -1.50 -10.20
CA VAL A 107 -7.43 -2.02 -9.65
C VAL A 107 -8.02 -3.16 -10.50
N PRO A 108 -8.24 -3.03 -11.82
CA PRO A 108 -8.79 -4.13 -12.61
C PRO A 108 -7.88 -5.35 -12.70
N VAL A 109 -6.57 -5.19 -12.53
CA VAL A 109 -5.63 -6.32 -12.46
C VAL A 109 -5.84 -7.07 -11.15
N LEU A 110 -5.93 -6.37 -10.03
CA LEU A 110 -6.22 -6.96 -8.72
C LEU A 110 -7.59 -7.67 -8.70
N THR A 111 -8.62 -7.08 -9.31
CA THR A 111 -9.94 -7.73 -9.45
C THR A 111 -9.84 -9.06 -10.22
N LYS A 112 -9.04 -9.09 -11.29
CA LYS A 112 -8.80 -10.35 -12.03
C LYS A 112 -8.03 -11.36 -11.18
N MET A 113 -7.05 -10.89 -10.38
CA MET A 113 -6.30 -11.75 -9.47
C MET A 113 -7.20 -12.35 -8.39
N SER A 114 -8.09 -11.56 -7.77
CA SER A 114 -9.08 -12.05 -6.80
C SER A 114 -9.99 -13.12 -7.42
N ASN A 115 -10.48 -12.87 -8.64
CA ASN A 115 -11.31 -13.84 -9.34
C ASN A 115 -10.54 -15.14 -9.68
N ALA A 116 -9.27 -15.03 -10.10
CA ALA A 116 -8.42 -16.19 -10.36
C ALA A 116 -8.15 -16.99 -9.07
N ALA A 117 -7.87 -16.30 -7.96
CA ALA A 117 -7.64 -16.91 -6.66
C ALA A 117 -8.87 -17.66 -6.12
N ARG A 118 -10.08 -17.08 -6.26
CA ARG A 118 -11.35 -17.74 -5.90
C ARG A 118 -11.58 -19.03 -6.70
N ASN A 119 -11.08 -19.08 -7.92
CA ASN A 119 -11.16 -20.27 -8.79
C ASN A 119 -9.94 -21.19 -8.64
N GLU A 120 -9.11 -20.97 -7.63
CA GLU A 120 -7.89 -21.75 -7.36
C GLU A 120 -6.90 -21.77 -8.54
N ASN A 121 -7.00 -20.80 -9.47
CA ASN A 121 -6.12 -20.66 -10.62
C ASN A 121 -4.90 -19.81 -10.27
N PHE A 122 -3.99 -20.38 -9.50
CA PHE A 122 -2.79 -19.67 -9.01
C PHE A 122 -1.76 -19.39 -10.11
N ASP A 123 -1.81 -20.10 -11.24
CA ASP A 123 -0.97 -19.76 -12.40
C ASP A 123 -1.40 -18.44 -13.02
N ALA A 124 -2.72 -18.21 -13.16
CA ALA A 124 -3.24 -16.91 -13.60
C ALA A 124 -2.94 -15.79 -12.56
N VAL A 125 -2.99 -16.09 -11.27
CA VAL A 125 -2.59 -15.10 -10.23
C VAL A 125 -1.14 -14.67 -10.44
N ARG A 126 -0.24 -15.61 -10.68
CA ARG A 126 1.20 -15.31 -10.92
C ARG A 126 1.41 -14.50 -12.20
N GLU A 127 0.72 -14.82 -13.28
CA GLU A 127 0.79 -14.06 -14.54
C GLU A 127 0.29 -12.62 -14.35
N LEU A 128 -0.84 -12.45 -13.67
CA LEU A 128 -1.41 -11.14 -13.38
C LEU A 128 -0.54 -10.32 -12.42
N SER A 129 0.14 -10.96 -11.47
CA SER A 129 1.08 -10.26 -10.57
C SER A 129 2.26 -9.66 -11.34
N ALA A 130 2.76 -10.33 -12.37
CA ALA A 130 3.76 -9.76 -13.27
C ALA A 130 3.25 -8.50 -13.98
N GLY A 131 1.97 -8.49 -14.40
CA GLY A 131 1.33 -7.31 -14.97
C GLY A 131 1.23 -6.13 -14.00
N LEU A 132 1.06 -6.38 -12.70
CA LEU A 132 1.11 -5.29 -11.70
C LEU A 132 2.49 -4.63 -11.61
N VAL A 133 3.55 -5.43 -11.68
CA VAL A 133 4.93 -4.92 -11.65
C VAL A 133 5.21 -4.00 -12.86
N GLU A 134 4.63 -4.31 -14.03
CA GLU A 134 4.79 -3.49 -15.24
C GLU A 134 4.16 -2.09 -15.13
N ILE A 135 3.20 -1.88 -14.22
CA ILE A 135 2.60 -0.56 -13.98
C ILE A 135 3.60 0.40 -13.29
N LYS A 136 4.61 -0.15 -12.59
CA LYS A 136 5.69 0.63 -11.95
C LYS A 136 5.20 1.70 -10.98
N LEU A 137 4.21 1.38 -10.17
CA LEU A 137 3.60 2.33 -9.22
C LEU A 137 4.63 3.03 -8.32
N GLY A 138 5.69 2.34 -7.90
CA GLY A 138 6.76 2.93 -7.11
C GLY A 138 7.49 4.05 -7.87
N GLU A 139 7.87 3.83 -9.15
CA GLU A 139 8.52 4.85 -9.98
C GLU A 139 7.59 6.05 -10.21
N LEU A 140 6.29 5.81 -10.42
CA LEU A 140 5.29 6.88 -10.58
C LEU A 140 5.11 7.68 -9.28
N ALA A 141 5.11 7.01 -8.12
CA ALA A 141 5.05 7.66 -6.82
C ALA A 141 6.29 8.53 -6.55
N GLU A 142 7.50 8.03 -6.86
CA GLU A 142 8.74 8.79 -6.74
C GLU A 142 8.72 10.04 -7.63
N ALA A 143 8.26 9.92 -8.89
CA ALA A 143 8.12 11.04 -9.82
C ALA A 143 7.15 12.10 -9.28
N ALA A 144 6.08 11.68 -8.61
CA ALA A 144 5.10 12.54 -7.94
C ALA A 144 5.54 13.02 -6.54
N LYS A 145 6.74 12.62 -6.07
CA LYS A 145 7.32 12.92 -4.75
C LYS A 145 6.51 12.35 -3.58
N LEU A 146 5.87 11.21 -3.79
CA LEU A 146 5.04 10.50 -2.84
C LEU A 146 5.84 9.37 -2.17
N LYS A 147 6.59 9.69 -1.12
CA LYS A 147 7.49 8.75 -0.44
C LYS A 147 6.76 7.56 0.17
N SER A 148 5.68 7.82 0.90
CA SER A 148 4.88 6.75 1.52
C SER A 148 4.22 5.83 0.50
N CYS A 149 3.99 6.31 -0.73
CA CYS A 149 3.43 5.52 -1.82
C CYS A 149 4.50 4.67 -2.53
N ALA A 150 5.74 5.16 -2.60
CA ALA A 150 6.86 4.42 -3.17
C ALA A 150 7.28 3.21 -2.30
N GLU A 151 7.01 3.30 -0.98
CA GLU A 151 7.32 2.25 0.00
C GLU A 151 6.25 1.15 0.09
N VAL A 152 5.20 1.17 -0.74
CA VAL A 152 4.21 0.07 -0.74
C VAL A 152 4.94 -1.23 -1.04
N PRO A 153 4.98 -2.17 -0.10
CA PRO A 153 5.65 -3.43 -0.32
C PRO A 153 4.89 -4.23 -1.39
N VAL A 154 5.29 -4.06 -2.64
CA VAL A 154 5.04 -5.10 -3.64
C VAL A 154 5.89 -6.26 -3.17
N SER A 155 5.26 -7.33 -2.70
CA SER A 155 5.95 -8.54 -2.26
C SER A 155 6.87 -9.01 -3.39
N GLU A 156 8.15 -8.65 -3.27
CA GLU A 156 9.19 -9.29 -4.05
C GLU A 156 9.24 -10.76 -3.59
N SER A 157 8.76 -11.63 -4.44
CA SER A 157 8.75 -13.09 -4.27
C SER A 157 10.06 -13.67 -4.75
#